data_467cc9ed114fc1d031d7c1080a33ae03
#
_entry.id   467cc9ed114fc1d031d7c1080a33ae03
#
_cell.length_a   1.000
_cell.length_b   1.000
_cell.length_c   1.000
_cell.angle_alpha   90.00
_cell.angle_beta   90.00
_cell.angle_gamma   90.00
#
_symmetry.space_group_name_H-M   'P 1'
#
loop_
_entity.id
_entity.type
_entity.pdbx_description
1 polymer ?
#
loop_
_entity_poly.entity_id
_entity_poly.type
_entity_poly.pdbx_seq_one_letter_code
_entity_poly.pdbx_strand_id
1 'polypeptide(L)'
;MFTTVVILQTNERQRGVTPNELRFRTALDNMRYACCTPDDVALLQSRVSSPETPEVHLGHERFRNVSIITSWNSCRDAINKVGAERFAAIRGLQLETFYSVDKIGSARKETSAKRAYRESLAEQPVQAAILTANYRELLWNIPHGDSSSMPGKLSLCVGLPVMLKYNEATELCATNGAEGTVVAWDAAPLPFMPERRRLLTVFVRLTCPVQDVQLPGLPLNVVPVSYRRDQVEVLFPSDLRRTITREQV
;
A
#
# COMPACT_ATOMS: atom_id res chain seq x y z
N MET A 1 -33.94 -3.56 18.73
CA MET A 1 -33.83 -2.29 19.46
C MET A 1 -32.49 -2.27 20.19
N PHE A 2 -31.62 -1.28 19.98
CA PHE A 2 -30.35 -1.17 20.72
C PHE A 2 -30.61 -0.76 22.13
N THR A 3 -30.13 -1.48 23.11
CA THR A 3 -30.33 -1.22 24.55
C THR A 3 -29.12 -0.57 25.22
N THR A 4 -27.97 -0.61 24.55
CA THR A 4 -26.71 -0.07 25.11
C THR A 4 -25.92 0.63 24.00
N VAL A 5 -25.42 1.83 24.28
CA VAL A 5 -24.51 2.60 23.41
C VAL A 5 -23.23 2.86 24.21
N VAL A 6 -22.10 2.48 23.64
CA VAL A 6 -20.77 2.77 24.20
C VAL A 6 -20.09 3.81 23.34
N ILE A 7 -19.71 4.93 23.92
CA ILE A 7 -19.02 6.02 23.23
C ILE A 7 -17.57 6.03 23.69
N LEU A 8 -16.63 5.78 22.74
CA LEU A 8 -15.21 5.89 22.99
C LEU A 8 -14.82 7.38 23.00
N GLN A 9 -14.29 7.87 24.11
CA GLN A 9 -13.95 9.27 24.30
C GLN A 9 -12.44 9.55 24.25
N THR A 10 -11.61 8.54 24.49
CA THR A 10 -10.15 8.71 24.54
C THR A 10 -9.55 8.68 23.14
N ASN A 11 -8.81 9.73 22.76
CA ASN A 11 -8.07 9.77 21.51
C ASN A 11 -6.69 9.12 21.69
N GLU A 12 -6.59 7.84 21.34
CA GLU A 12 -5.35 7.06 21.47
C GLU A 12 -4.30 7.38 20.37
N ARG A 13 -4.69 8.03 19.29
CA ARG A 13 -3.77 8.38 18.19
C ARG A 13 -2.99 9.65 18.44
N GLN A 14 -3.53 10.56 19.23
CA GLN A 14 -2.93 11.88 19.51
C GLN A 14 -2.71 12.02 21.01
N ARG A 15 -1.65 11.40 21.48
CA ARG A 15 -1.29 11.37 22.90
C ARG A 15 -0.39 12.53 23.33
N GLY A 16 0.01 13.39 22.40
CA GLY A 16 0.89 14.52 22.68
C GLY A 16 0.29 15.49 23.71
N VAL A 17 1.14 16.06 24.52
CA VAL A 17 0.75 16.94 25.66
C VAL A 17 1.25 18.37 25.49
N THR A 18 1.91 18.69 24.38
CA THR A 18 2.33 20.06 24.10
C THR A 18 1.11 20.99 23.90
N PRO A 19 1.20 22.28 24.19
CA PRO A 19 0.11 23.22 23.97
C PRO A 19 -0.45 23.20 22.55
N ASN A 20 0.40 23.05 21.54
CA ASN A 20 -0.01 22.97 20.14
C ASN A 20 -0.77 21.67 19.82
N GLU A 21 -0.34 20.54 20.37
CA GLU A 21 -1.03 19.25 20.19
C GLU A 21 -2.39 19.25 20.90
N LEU A 22 -2.48 19.83 22.07
CA LEU A 22 -3.76 20.00 22.79
C LEU A 22 -4.72 20.89 22.00
N ARG A 23 -4.27 22.04 21.48
CA ARG A 23 -5.07 22.91 20.61
C ARG A 23 -5.55 22.18 19.36
N PHE A 24 -4.68 21.43 18.72
CA PHE A 24 -5.04 20.66 17.53
C PHE A 24 -6.07 19.57 17.84
N ARG A 25 -5.93 18.86 18.97
CA ARG A 25 -6.91 17.88 19.44
C ARG A 25 -8.27 18.51 19.68
N THR A 26 -8.29 19.67 20.37
CA THR A 26 -9.52 20.44 20.60
C THR A 26 -10.19 20.84 19.28
N ALA A 27 -9.41 21.33 18.32
CA ALA A 27 -9.93 21.69 17.00
C ALA A 27 -10.55 20.49 16.28
N LEU A 28 -9.94 19.30 16.35
CA LEU A 28 -10.48 18.07 15.75
C LEU A 28 -11.79 17.64 16.44
N ASP A 29 -11.87 17.73 17.75
CA ASP A 29 -13.09 17.42 18.50
C ASP A 29 -14.21 18.40 18.15
N ASN A 30 -13.91 19.70 18.05
CA ASN A 30 -14.87 20.70 17.61
C ASN A 30 -15.36 20.48 16.19
N MET A 31 -14.47 20.08 15.27
CA MET A 31 -14.83 19.69 13.90
C MET A 31 -15.79 18.50 13.89
N ARG A 32 -15.58 17.50 14.75
CA ARG A 32 -16.43 16.31 14.84
C ARG A 32 -17.89 16.66 15.16
N TYR A 33 -18.09 17.70 15.98
CA TYR A 33 -19.41 18.15 16.42
C TYR A 33 -19.90 19.38 15.67
N ALA A 34 -19.22 19.81 14.60
CA ALA A 34 -19.54 21.00 13.82
C ALA A 34 -19.63 22.30 14.65
N CYS A 35 -18.79 22.41 15.70
CA CYS A 35 -18.74 23.55 16.61
C CYS A 35 -17.37 24.24 16.64
N CYS A 36 -16.71 24.34 15.46
CA CYS A 36 -15.42 25.00 15.33
C CYS A 36 -15.48 26.47 15.77
N THR A 37 -14.51 26.85 16.56
CA THR A 37 -14.29 28.25 16.96
C THR A 37 -13.46 28.99 15.92
N PRO A 38 -13.45 30.35 15.92
CA PRO A 38 -12.53 31.12 15.06
C PRO A 38 -11.05 30.75 15.29
N ASP A 39 -10.66 30.42 16.52
CA ASP A 39 -9.29 30.01 16.85
C ASP A 39 -8.93 28.66 16.23
N ASP A 40 -9.88 27.72 16.17
CA ASP A 40 -9.69 26.43 15.51
C ASP A 40 -9.48 26.63 14.01
N VAL A 41 -10.30 27.48 13.39
CA VAL A 41 -10.18 27.81 11.97
C VAL A 41 -8.83 28.48 11.68
N ALA A 42 -8.42 29.46 12.50
CA ALA A 42 -7.14 30.13 12.36
C ALA A 42 -5.96 29.16 12.51
N LEU A 43 -6.03 28.22 13.47
CA LEU A 43 -5.03 27.15 13.64
C LEU A 43 -4.91 26.28 12.38
N LEU A 44 -6.02 25.84 11.81
CA LEU A 44 -6.02 25.00 10.60
C LEU A 44 -5.55 25.78 9.37
N GLN A 45 -5.99 27.02 9.21
CA GLN A 45 -5.54 27.89 8.13
C GLN A 45 -4.03 28.17 8.19
N SER A 46 -3.44 28.29 9.37
CA SER A 46 -1.99 28.43 9.55
C SER A 46 -1.17 27.23 9.02
N ARG A 47 -1.82 26.12 8.72
CA ARG A 47 -1.18 24.90 8.17
C ARG A 47 -1.38 24.77 6.66
N VAL A 48 -2.13 25.67 6.04
CA VAL A 48 -2.32 25.66 4.59
C VAL A 48 -1.03 26.14 3.92
N SER A 49 -0.51 25.30 2.99
CA SER A 49 0.66 25.68 2.21
C SER A 49 0.34 26.83 1.27
N SER A 50 1.12 27.90 1.36
CA SER A 50 1.03 29.07 0.49
C SER A 50 2.43 29.52 0.08
N PRO A 51 2.59 30.09 -1.13
CA PRO A 51 3.84 30.73 -1.52
C PRO A 51 4.28 31.86 -0.58
N GLU A 52 3.31 32.47 0.11
CA GLU A 52 3.52 33.58 1.03
C GLU A 52 3.97 33.13 2.42
N THR A 53 3.87 31.82 2.72
CA THR A 53 4.26 31.22 4.00
C THR A 53 5.37 30.20 3.79
N PRO A 54 6.65 30.62 3.71
CA PRO A 54 7.78 29.74 3.41
C PRO A 54 7.89 28.55 4.35
N GLU A 55 7.49 28.72 5.60
CA GLU A 55 7.56 27.68 6.65
C GLU A 55 6.63 26.50 6.41
N VAL A 56 5.51 26.71 5.71
CA VAL A 56 4.54 25.66 5.33
C VAL A 56 4.54 25.38 3.83
N HIS A 57 5.49 25.93 3.10
CA HIS A 57 5.65 25.65 1.67
C HIS A 57 6.12 24.21 1.46
N LEU A 58 5.43 23.44 0.60
CA LEU A 58 5.71 22.02 0.36
C LEU A 58 7.11 21.74 -0.20
N GLY A 59 7.78 22.74 -0.77
CA GLY A 59 9.18 22.66 -1.18
C GLY A 59 10.20 22.69 -0.03
N HIS A 60 9.78 23.04 1.18
CA HIS A 60 10.66 23.07 2.35
C HIS A 60 11.18 21.67 2.68
N GLU A 61 12.44 21.58 3.15
CA GLU A 61 13.12 20.31 3.39
C GLU A 61 12.38 19.39 4.38
N ARG A 62 11.71 19.94 5.38
CA ARG A 62 10.92 19.20 6.36
C ARG A 62 9.77 18.38 5.75
N PHE A 63 9.31 18.72 4.53
CA PHE A 63 8.25 18.00 3.83
C PHE A 63 8.80 16.97 2.83
N ARG A 64 10.13 16.75 2.81
CA ARG A 64 10.70 15.68 2.01
C ARG A 64 10.36 14.33 2.62
N ASN A 65 9.88 13.42 1.79
CA ASN A 65 9.55 12.03 2.16
C ASN A 65 8.47 11.91 3.25
N VAL A 66 7.58 12.91 3.37
CA VAL A 66 6.38 12.79 4.22
C VAL A 66 5.26 12.08 3.48
N SER A 67 4.41 11.40 4.22
CA SER A 67 3.20 10.79 3.69
C SER A 67 2.21 11.85 3.23
N ILE A 68 1.69 11.68 2.00
CA ILE A 68 0.72 12.59 1.39
C ILE A 68 -0.63 11.90 1.32
N ILE A 69 -1.66 12.56 1.86
CA ILE A 69 -3.04 12.10 1.79
C ILE A 69 -3.73 12.83 0.64
N THR A 70 -4.33 12.08 -0.27
CA THR A 70 -5.09 12.60 -1.40
C THR A 70 -6.39 11.83 -1.56
N SER A 71 -7.43 12.51 -2.06
CA SER A 71 -8.75 11.90 -2.31
C SER A 71 -8.82 11.03 -3.56
N TRP A 72 -7.88 11.21 -4.50
CA TRP A 72 -7.87 10.50 -5.78
C TRP A 72 -6.73 9.49 -5.87
N ASN A 73 -7.05 8.25 -6.18
CA ASN A 73 -6.05 7.20 -6.39
C ASN A 73 -5.06 7.55 -7.51
N SER A 74 -5.54 8.18 -8.59
CA SER A 74 -4.68 8.62 -9.71
C SER A 74 -3.63 9.64 -9.26
N CYS A 75 -4.00 10.59 -8.40
CA CYS A 75 -3.05 11.55 -7.82
C CYS A 75 -2.02 10.85 -6.94
N ARG A 76 -2.46 9.93 -6.08
CA ARG A 76 -1.57 9.12 -5.25
C ARG A 76 -0.55 8.36 -6.11
N ASP A 77 -1.03 7.70 -7.16
CA ASP A 77 -0.19 6.87 -8.02
C ASP A 77 0.84 7.72 -8.79
N ALA A 78 0.43 8.90 -9.27
CA ALA A 78 1.33 9.85 -9.91
C ALA A 78 2.39 10.38 -8.94
N ILE A 79 1.99 10.76 -7.71
CA ILE A 79 2.90 11.23 -6.66
C ILE A 79 3.90 10.13 -6.29
N ASN A 80 3.44 8.91 -6.08
CA ASN A 80 4.30 7.79 -5.73
C ASN A 80 5.32 7.49 -6.83
N LYS A 81 4.89 7.50 -8.09
CA LYS A 81 5.78 7.29 -9.24
C LYS A 81 6.89 8.35 -9.29
N VAL A 82 6.49 9.63 -9.32
CA VAL A 82 7.45 10.74 -9.38
C VAL A 82 8.34 10.78 -8.14
N GLY A 83 7.77 10.49 -6.96
CA GLY A 83 8.50 10.41 -5.70
C GLY A 83 9.58 9.33 -5.70
N ALA A 84 9.26 8.13 -6.17
CA ALA A 84 10.20 7.02 -6.26
C ALA A 84 11.32 7.30 -7.28
N GLU A 85 10.97 7.81 -8.48
CA GLU A 85 11.94 8.20 -9.50
C GLU A 85 12.90 9.28 -8.99
N ARG A 86 12.37 10.31 -8.34
CA ARG A 86 13.18 11.39 -7.74
C ARG A 86 14.07 10.87 -6.62
N PHE A 87 13.55 10.02 -5.74
CA PHE A 87 14.33 9.41 -4.65
C PHE A 87 15.52 8.63 -5.20
N ALA A 88 15.28 7.77 -6.18
CA ALA A 88 16.31 6.97 -6.81
C ALA A 88 17.37 7.86 -7.48
N ALA A 89 16.95 8.87 -8.26
CA ALA A 89 17.85 9.79 -8.95
C ALA A 89 18.75 10.58 -7.97
N ILE A 90 18.20 11.12 -6.87
CA ILE A 90 18.98 11.87 -5.86
C ILE A 90 20.03 10.96 -5.20
N ARG A 91 19.73 9.68 -5.03
CA ARG A 91 20.61 8.70 -4.39
C ARG A 91 21.55 7.98 -5.37
N GLY A 92 21.45 8.25 -6.66
CA GLY A 92 22.21 7.52 -7.70
C GLY A 92 21.84 6.04 -7.77
N LEU A 93 20.60 5.69 -7.40
CA LEU A 93 20.08 4.33 -7.41
C LEU A 93 19.22 4.10 -8.65
N GLN A 94 19.10 2.84 -9.05
CA GLN A 94 18.16 2.43 -10.08
C GLN A 94 16.94 1.78 -9.44
N LEU A 95 15.75 2.10 -9.99
CA LEU A 95 14.52 1.40 -9.64
C LEU A 95 14.47 0.06 -10.35
N GLU A 96 14.33 -1.02 -9.60
CA GLU A 96 14.03 -2.33 -10.15
C GLU A 96 12.51 -2.52 -10.20
N THR A 97 11.99 -2.91 -11.38
CA THR A 97 10.55 -3.11 -11.57
C THR A 97 10.20 -4.59 -11.51
N PHE A 98 9.21 -4.91 -10.68
CA PHE A 98 8.68 -6.25 -10.48
C PHE A 98 7.25 -6.33 -11.00
N TYR A 99 6.88 -7.49 -11.48
CA TYR A 99 5.62 -7.71 -12.19
C TYR A 99 4.74 -8.70 -11.43
N SER A 100 3.44 -8.45 -11.42
CA SER A 100 2.47 -9.37 -10.86
C SER A 100 2.36 -10.66 -11.67
N VAL A 101 1.95 -11.74 -11.00
CA VAL A 101 1.52 -12.96 -11.67
C VAL A 101 0.00 -12.96 -11.72
N ASP A 102 -0.55 -12.79 -12.93
CA ASP A 102 -1.98 -12.70 -13.15
C ASP A 102 -2.49 -14.00 -13.79
N LYS A 103 -3.64 -14.49 -13.30
CA LYS A 103 -4.35 -15.67 -13.81
C LYS A 103 -5.79 -15.29 -14.09
N ILE A 104 -6.33 -15.67 -15.25
CA ILE A 104 -7.76 -15.51 -15.56
C ILE A 104 -8.55 -16.53 -14.76
N GLY A 105 -9.63 -16.08 -14.15
CA GLY A 105 -10.54 -16.90 -13.35
C GLY A 105 -10.54 -16.52 -11.88
N SER A 106 -11.69 -16.70 -11.24
CA SER A 106 -11.80 -16.53 -9.80
C SER A 106 -11.14 -17.72 -9.09
N ALA A 107 -10.32 -17.44 -8.11
CA ALA A 107 -10.00 -18.42 -7.08
C ALA A 107 -11.25 -18.63 -6.22
N ARG A 108 -12.31 -19.25 -6.81
CA ARG A 108 -13.46 -19.65 -6.03
C ARG A 108 -12.91 -20.55 -4.91
N LYS A 109 -13.29 -20.27 -3.66
CA LYS A 109 -13.06 -21.20 -2.56
C LYS A 109 -13.65 -22.54 -2.97
N GLU A 110 -12.83 -23.41 -3.52
CA GLU A 110 -13.24 -24.77 -3.84
C GLU A 110 -13.59 -25.45 -2.54
N THR A 111 -14.79 -25.97 -2.44
CA THR A 111 -15.14 -26.89 -1.37
C THR A 111 -14.22 -28.12 -1.47
N SER A 112 -13.84 -28.71 -0.34
CA SER A 112 -12.99 -29.90 -0.28
C SER A 112 -13.43 -31.02 -1.23
N ALA A 113 -14.74 -31.19 -1.42
CA ALA A 113 -15.32 -32.16 -2.35
C ALA A 113 -15.00 -31.84 -3.83
N LYS A 114 -15.01 -30.54 -4.24
CA LYS A 114 -14.64 -30.14 -5.61
C LYS A 114 -13.16 -30.28 -5.88
N ARG A 115 -12.32 -30.04 -4.84
CA ARG A 115 -10.88 -30.24 -4.92
C ARG A 115 -10.55 -31.71 -5.11
N ALA A 116 -11.13 -32.62 -4.30
CA ALA A 116 -10.97 -34.06 -4.43
C ALA A 116 -11.42 -34.60 -5.79
N TYR A 117 -12.56 -34.10 -6.31
CA TYR A 117 -13.05 -34.47 -7.64
C TYR A 117 -12.10 -34.01 -8.75
N ARG A 118 -11.54 -32.81 -8.66
CA ARG A 118 -10.55 -32.30 -9.63
C ARG A 118 -9.23 -33.07 -9.56
N GLU A 119 -8.78 -33.41 -8.36
CA GLU A 119 -7.59 -34.25 -8.15
C GLU A 119 -7.78 -35.68 -8.70
N SER A 120 -9.01 -36.20 -8.69
CA SER A 120 -9.35 -37.50 -9.31
C SER A 120 -9.43 -37.45 -10.84
N LEU A 121 -9.62 -36.26 -11.43
CA LEU A 121 -9.64 -36.02 -12.88
C LEU A 121 -8.28 -35.57 -13.45
N ALA A 122 -7.20 -35.77 -12.70
CA ALA A 122 -5.87 -35.19 -12.91
C ALA A 122 -5.12 -35.66 -14.18
N GLU A 123 -5.79 -35.96 -15.27
CA GLU A 123 -5.13 -36.19 -16.57
C GLU A 123 -5.31 -35.03 -17.60
N GLN A 124 -6.01 -33.95 -17.25
CA GLN A 124 -5.97 -32.77 -18.09
C GLN A 124 -5.54 -31.55 -17.26
N PRO A 125 -4.36 -30.96 -17.52
CA PRO A 125 -4.05 -29.66 -16.97
C PRO A 125 -5.18 -28.74 -17.46
N VAL A 126 -6.00 -28.23 -16.53
CA VAL A 126 -6.84 -27.08 -16.81
C VAL A 126 -5.90 -26.04 -17.41
N GLN A 127 -5.98 -25.85 -18.71
CA GLN A 127 -5.26 -24.78 -19.41
C GLN A 127 -5.68 -23.49 -18.69
N ALA A 128 -4.87 -23.07 -17.72
CA ALA A 128 -4.87 -21.71 -17.28
C ALA A 128 -4.74 -20.91 -18.58
N ALA A 129 -5.83 -20.24 -18.97
CA ALA A 129 -5.89 -19.59 -20.28
C ALA A 129 -4.58 -18.81 -20.43
N ILE A 130 -3.75 -19.24 -21.39
CA ILE A 130 -2.40 -18.69 -21.57
C ILE A 130 -2.63 -17.24 -21.95
N LEU A 131 -2.42 -16.34 -21.00
CA LEU A 131 -2.46 -14.92 -21.26
C LEU A 131 -1.42 -14.61 -22.33
N THR A 132 -1.85 -14.08 -23.45
CA THR A 132 -0.92 -13.60 -24.49
C THR A 132 -0.05 -12.49 -23.90
N ALA A 133 1.14 -12.28 -24.45
CA ALA A 133 2.05 -11.23 -24.00
C ALA A 133 1.37 -9.84 -23.97
N ASN A 134 0.56 -9.53 -24.98
CA ASN A 134 -0.20 -8.28 -25.06
C ASN A 134 -1.23 -8.13 -23.93
N TYR A 135 -1.90 -9.21 -23.58
CA TYR A 135 -2.88 -9.20 -22.48
C TYR A 135 -2.20 -8.98 -21.12
N ARG A 136 -1.03 -9.57 -20.91
CA ARG A 136 -0.25 -9.34 -19.67
C ARG A 136 0.20 -7.89 -19.56
N GLU A 137 0.68 -7.32 -20.66
CA GLU A 137 1.10 -5.94 -20.69
C GLU A 137 -0.06 -4.98 -20.37
N LEU A 138 -1.27 -5.27 -20.89
CA LEU A 138 -2.48 -4.54 -20.49
C LEU A 138 -2.77 -4.66 -18.99
N LEU A 139 -2.75 -5.88 -18.45
CA LEU A 139 -3.01 -6.13 -17.02
C LEU A 139 -2.00 -5.43 -16.11
N TRP A 140 -0.74 -5.41 -16.49
CA TRP A 140 0.31 -4.74 -15.72
C TRP A 140 0.22 -3.21 -15.75
N ASN A 141 -0.40 -2.64 -16.77
CA ASN A 141 -0.57 -1.19 -16.92
C ASN A 141 -1.93 -0.67 -16.40
N ILE A 142 -2.78 -1.55 -15.86
CA ILE A 142 -4.05 -1.12 -15.26
C ILE A 142 -3.75 -0.20 -14.05
N PRO A 143 -4.43 0.95 -13.96
CA PRO A 143 -4.31 1.83 -12.80
C PRO A 143 -4.62 1.11 -11.49
N HIS A 144 -3.92 1.46 -10.42
CA HIS A 144 -4.12 0.83 -9.11
C HIS A 144 -5.57 0.98 -8.60
N GLY A 145 -6.23 2.09 -8.93
CA GLY A 145 -7.64 2.32 -8.60
C GLY A 145 -8.58 1.27 -9.20
N ASP A 146 -8.25 0.80 -10.41
CA ASP A 146 -9.06 -0.15 -11.19
C ASP A 146 -8.63 -1.61 -10.95
N SER A 147 -7.70 -1.83 -10.03
CA SER A 147 -7.13 -3.15 -9.71
C SER A 147 -7.18 -3.45 -8.21
N SER A 148 -8.23 -3.02 -7.51
CA SER A 148 -8.36 -3.18 -6.05
C SER A 148 -7.13 -2.66 -5.29
N SER A 149 -6.46 -1.68 -5.86
CA SER A 149 -5.19 -1.10 -5.39
C SER A 149 -4.03 -2.09 -5.28
N MET A 150 -4.07 -3.21 -6.02
CA MET A 150 -2.95 -4.15 -6.13
C MET A 150 -2.24 -3.89 -7.47
N PRO A 151 -1.02 -3.34 -7.46
CA PRO A 151 -0.35 -2.90 -8.67
C PRO A 151 0.06 -4.07 -9.55
N GLY A 152 -0.05 -3.90 -10.88
CA GLY A 152 0.52 -4.84 -11.84
C GLY A 152 2.05 -4.74 -11.95
N LYS A 153 2.59 -3.55 -11.69
CA LYS A 153 4.02 -3.25 -11.64
C LYS A 153 4.35 -2.55 -10.33
N LEU A 154 5.42 -2.96 -9.67
CA LEU A 154 5.93 -2.34 -8.47
C LEU A 154 7.42 -2.06 -8.66
N SER A 155 7.81 -0.78 -8.57
CA SER A 155 9.20 -0.37 -8.73
C SER A 155 9.79 0.02 -7.38
N LEU A 156 10.91 -0.61 -7.02
CA LEU A 156 11.56 -0.44 -5.72
C LEU A 156 13.06 -0.18 -5.89
N CYS A 157 13.65 0.49 -4.90
CA CYS A 157 15.08 0.51 -4.66
C CYS A 157 15.35 0.43 -3.16
N VAL A 158 16.56 0.03 -2.78
CA VAL A 158 16.95 -0.03 -1.36
C VAL A 158 16.92 1.37 -0.75
N GLY A 159 16.37 1.48 0.45
CA GLY A 159 16.18 2.75 1.16
C GLY A 159 14.93 3.53 0.76
N LEU A 160 14.14 3.07 -0.22
CA LEU A 160 12.90 3.73 -0.63
C LEU A 160 11.92 3.75 0.55
N PRO A 161 11.39 4.94 0.93
CA PRO A 161 10.33 5.03 1.92
C PRO A 161 9.05 4.37 1.39
N VAL A 162 8.43 3.56 2.23
CA VAL A 162 7.19 2.83 1.90
C VAL A 162 6.22 2.86 3.07
N MET A 163 4.94 2.66 2.77
CA MET A 163 3.89 2.48 3.76
C MET A 163 3.22 1.13 3.52
N LEU A 164 3.06 0.34 4.58
CA LEU A 164 2.35 -0.92 4.51
C LEU A 164 0.86 -0.67 4.31
N LYS A 165 0.27 -1.34 3.34
CA LYS A 165 -1.14 -1.18 2.99
C LYS A 165 -2.07 -2.11 3.76
N TYR A 166 -1.54 -3.23 4.24
CA TYR A 166 -2.31 -4.27 4.90
C TYR A 166 -1.76 -4.57 6.29
N ASN A 167 -2.60 -5.19 7.13
CA ASN A 167 -2.14 -5.77 8.38
C ASN A 167 -1.48 -7.12 8.06
N GLU A 168 -0.16 -7.14 8.00
CA GLU A 168 0.61 -8.35 7.74
C GLU A 168 0.79 -9.16 9.02
N ALA A 169 1.22 -8.50 10.10
CA ALA A 169 1.41 -9.09 11.41
C ALA A 169 1.28 -8.00 12.49
N THR A 170 0.13 -7.94 13.15
CA THR A 170 -0.16 -6.89 14.14
C THR A 170 0.78 -6.97 15.33
N GLU A 171 1.13 -8.18 15.75
CA GLU A 171 2.07 -8.47 16.83
C GLU A 171 3.51 -8.02 16.52
N LEU A 172 3.85 -7.85 15.25
CA LEU A 172 5.14 -7.37 14.76
C LEU A 172 5.07 -5.89 14.32
N CYS A 173 4.05 -5.16 14.72
CA CYS A 173 3.80 -3.76 14.31
C CYS A 173 3.72 -3.56 12.78
N ALA A 174 3.64 -4.65 11.99
CA ALA A 174 3.48 -4.61 10.54
C ALA A 174 1.99 -4.46 10.18
N THR A 175 1.48 -3.26 10.41
CA THR A 175 0.06 -2.94 10.25
C THR A 175 -0.17 -1.96 9.10
N ASN A 176 -1.42 -1.90 8.65
CA ASN A 176 -1.83 -0.88 7.67
C ASN A 176 -1.49 0.53 8.17
N GLY A 177 -0.79 1.28 7.33
CA GLY A 177 -0.31 2.63 7.65
C GLY A 177 1.06 2.67 8.34
N ALA A 178 1.66 1.52 8.67
CA ALA A 178 3.02 1.50 9.21
C ALA A 178 4.01 1.96 8.13
N GLU A 179 4.85 2.91 8.49
CA GLU A 179 5.88 3.49 7.62
C GLU A 179 7.21 2.77 7.83
N GLY A 180 7.97 2.66 6.75
CA GLY A 180 9.27 2.02 6.78
C GLY A 180 10.10 2.30 5.54
N THR A 181 11.25 1.66 5.46
CA THR A 181 12.15 1.74 4.31
C THR A 181 12.47 0.34 3.78
N VAL A 182 12.54 0.20 2.48
CA VAL A 182 12.95 -1.04 1.83
C VAL A 182 14.40 -1.35 2.16
N VAL A 183 14.67 -2.52 2.70
CA VAL A 183 16.03 -2.98 3.05
C VAL A 183 16.57 -3.96 2.01
N ALA A 184 15.75 -4.91 1.62
CA ALA A 184 16.07 -5.97 0.67
C ALA A 184 14.79 -6.58 0.12
N TRP A 185 14.93 -7.49 -0.82
CA TRP A 185 13.82 -8.31 -1.33
C TRP A 185 14.30 -9.67 -1.83
N ASP A 186 13.38 -10.63 -1.81
CA ASP A 186 13.49 -11.87 -2.53
C ASP A 186 12.63 -11.79 -3.79
N ALA A 187 13.19 -12.17 -4.92
CA ALA A 187 12.50 -12.13 -6.19
C ALA A 187 12.86 -13.34 -7.06
N ALA A 188 11.93 -13.75 -7.89
CA ALA A 188 12.11 -14.86 -8.81
C ALA A 188 11.78 -14.44 -10.25
N PRO A 189 12.33 -15.13 -11.26
CA PRO A 189 11.89 -14.95 -12.63
C PRO A 189 10.38 -15.23 -12.79
N LEU A 190 9.73 -14.53 -13.70
CA LEU A 190 8.36 -14.88 -14.07
C LEU A 190 8.34 -16.22 -14.82
N PRO A 191 7.36 -17.10 -14.54
CA PRO A 191 7.30 -18.44 -15.13
C PRO A 191 7.29 -18.47 -16.66
N PHE A 192 6.77 -17.40 -17.30
CA PHE A 192 6.58 -17.33 -18.76
C PHE A 192 7.40 -16.24 -19.43
N MET A 193 8.15 -15.44 -18.67
CA MET A 193 9.01 -14.34 -19.13
C MET A 193 10.20 -14.24 -18.18
N PRO A 194 11.21 -15.12 -18.32
CA PRO A 194 12.33 -15.22 -17.37
C PRO A 194 13.17 -13.94 -17.28
N GLU A 195 13.11 -13.07 -18.28
CA GLU A 195 13.75 -11.76 -18.32
C GLU A 195 13.09 -10.75 -17.37
N ARG A 196 11.87 -11.03 -16.92
CA ARG A 196 11.14 -10.22 -15.93
C ARG A 196 11.08 -10.92 -14.58
N ARG A 197 11.03 -10.15 -13.50
CA ARG A 197 11.04 -10.68 -12.14
C ARG A 197 9.73 -10.35 -11.40
N ARG A 198 9.33 -11.26 -10.53
CA ARG A 198 8.27 -11.05 -9.54
C ARG A 198 8.85 -10.98 -8.14
N LEU A 199 8.21 -10.19 -7.26
CA LEU A 199 8.53 -10.19 -5.85
C LEU A 199 7.95 -11.43 -5.16
N LEU A 200 8.73 -11.99 -4.26
CA LEU A 200 8.30 -13.02 -3.32
C LEU A 200 8.12 -12.40 -1.92
N THR A 201 9.11 -11.63 -1.48
CA THR A 201 9.12 -10.97 -0.19
C THR A 201 9.87 -9.65 -0.30
N VAL A 202 9.37 -8.60 0.34
CA VAL A 202 10.09 -7.35 0.56
C VAL A 202 10.39 -7.23 2.05
N PHE A 203 11.63 -6.94 2.40
CA PHE A 203 12.04 -6.69 3.77
C PHE A 203 11.98 -5.20 4.04
N VAL A 204 11.14 -4.80 4.98
CA VAL A 204 10.89 -3.41 5.32
C VAL A 204 11.35 -3.14 6.75
N ARG A 205 12.21 -2.14 6.93
CA ARG A 205 12.55 -1.63 8.25
C ARG A 205 11.52 -0.60 8.68
N LEU A 206 10.77 -0.90 9.71
CA LEU A 206 9.76 0.00 10.28
C LEU A 206 10.43 1.26 10.87
N THR A 207 9.86 2.42 10.64
CA THR A 207 10.45 3.71 11.04
C THR A 207 10.25 4.00 12.52
N CYS A 208 9.07 3.82 13.06
CA CYS A 208 8.77 4.08 14.47
C CYS A 208 7.73 3.06 14.96
N PRO A 209 8.10 1.78 15.10
CA PRO A 209 7.16 0.79 15.64
C PRO A 209 6.86 1.10 17.10
N VAL A 210 5.67 0.72 17.57
CA VAL A 210 5.23 0.94 18.96
C VAL A 210 6.14 0.19 19.95
N GLN A 211 6.72 -0.92 19.52
CA GLN A 211 7.69 -1.72 20.26
C GLN A 211 8.75 -2.23 19.30
N ASP A 212 9.94 -2.49 19.80
CA ASP A 212 11.01 -3.09 19.01
C ASP A 212 10.64 -4.50 18.56
N VAL A 213 10.89 -4.78 17.30
CA VAL A 213 10.61 -6.05 16.65
C VAL A 213 11.93 -6.72 16.30
N GLN A 214 12.18 -7.90 16.87
CA GLN A 214 13.35 -8.71 16.56
C GLN A 214 12.93 -10.08 16.07
N LEU A 215 13.10 -10.33 14.78
CA LEU A 215 12.90 -11.63 14.17
C LEU A 215 14.24 -12.38 14.03
N PRO A 216 14.24 -13.72 14.23
CA PRO A 216 15.46 -14.50 14.03
C PRO A 216 16.04 -14.32 12.62
N GLY A 217 17.32 -14.00 12.55
CA GLY A 217 18.03 -13.83 11.29
C GLY A 217 17.79 -12.50 10.56
N LEU A 218 16.96 -11.59 11.11
CA LEU A 218 16.73 -10.27 10.55
C LEU A 218 17.28 -9.17 11.48
N PRO A 219 17.68 -8.01 10.92
CA PRO A 219 18.03 -6.85 11.73
C PRO A 219 16.85 -6.32 12.55
N LEU A 220 17.12 -5.52 13.57
CA LEU A 220 16.13 -4.88 14.42
C LEU A 220 15.11 -4.08 13.57
N ASN A 221 13.84 -4.24 13.90
CA ASN A 221 12.69 -3.57 13.27
C ASN A 221 12.53 -3.87 11.76
N VAL A 222 13.11 -4.95 11.27
CA VAL A 222 12.91 -5.42 9.90
C VAL A 222 11.87 -6.53 9.88
N VAL A 223 10.83 -6.32 9.06
CA VAL A 223 9.73 -7.26 8.87
C VAL A 223 9.64 -7.73 7.41
N PRO A 224 9.34 -9.00 7.16
CA PRO A 224 9.08 -9.50 5.82
C PRO A 224 7.63 -9.21 5.41
N VAL A 225 7.44 -8.67 4.22
CA VAL A 225 6.14 -8.50 3.58
C VAL A 225 6.09 -9.42 2.37
N SER A 226 5.31 -10.47 2.46
CA SER A 226 5.22 -11.49 1.41
C SER A 226 4.13 -11.16 0.39
N TYR A 227 4.26 -11.72 -0.82
CA TYR A 227 3.24 -11.56 -1.84
C TYR A 227 1.89 -12.09 -1.38
N ARG A 228 0.83 -11.42 -1.82
CA ARG A 228 -0.57 -11.80 -1.59
C ARG A 228 -1.20 -12.26 -2.88
N ARG A 229 -2.29 -12.98 -2.73
CA ARG A 229 -3.13 -13.40 -3.86
C ARG A 229 -4.53 -12.87 -3.64
N ASP A 230 -4.92 -11.92 -4.47
CA ASP A 230 -6.25 -11.32 -4.42
C ASP A 230 -6.98 -11.42 -5.75
N GLN A 231 -8.31 -11.39 -5.67
CA GLN A 231 -9.16 -11.28 -6.83
C GLN A 231 -9.31 -9.81 -7.20
N VAL A 232 -9.03 -9.50 -8.45
CA VAL A 232 -9.13 -8.17 -9.01
C VAL A 232 -10.14 -8.19 -10.14
N GLU A 233 -11.15 -7.33 -10.04
CA GLU A 233 -12.05 -7.08 -11.16
C GLU A 233 -11.41 -6.06 -12.11
N VAL A 234 -11.29 -6.43 -13.36
CA VAL A 234 -10.63 -5.63 -14.39
C VAL A 234 -11.64 -5.26 -15.45
N LEU A 235 -11.72 -3.98 -15.77
CA LEU A 235 -12.47 -3.47 -16.91
C LEU A 235 -11.52 -3.34 -18.11
N PHE A 236 -11.83 -4.07 -19.17
CA PHE A 236 -11.07 -4.00 -20.42
C PHE A 236 -11.62 -2.89 -21.34
N PRO A 237 -10.80 -2.40 -22.30
CA PRO A 237 -11.25 -1.37 -23.26
C PRO A 237 -12.49 -1.74 -24.08
N SER A 238 -12.86 -3.01 -24.12
CA SER A 238 -14.09 -3.53 -24.76
C SER A 238 -15.32 -3.53 -23.84
N ASP A 239 -15.29 -2.78 -22.73
CA ASP A 239 -16.31 -2.79 -21.65
C ASP A 239 -16.56 -4.19 -21.03
N LEU A 240 -15.65 -5.12 -21.28
CA LEU A 240 -15.72 -6.46 -20.73
C LEU A 240 -15.10 -6.48 -19.32
N ARG A 241 -15.92 -6.73 -18.31
CA ARG A 241 -15.44 -6.99 -16.94
C ARG A 241 -15.02 -8.43 -16.80
N ARG A 242 -13.82 -8.63 -16.25
CA ARG A 242 -13.31 -9.95 -15.92
C ARG A 242 -12.66 -9.94 -14.54
N THR A 243 -12.88 -11.02 -13.80
CA THR A 243 -12.15 -11.27 -12.56
C THR A 243 -10.85 -12.00 -12.88
N ILE A 244 -9.75 -11.48 -12.43
CA ILE A 244 -8.43 -12.13 -12.46
C ILE A 244 -8.00 -12.43 -11.03
N THR A 245 -7.12 -13.39 -10.87
CA THR A 245 -6.38 -13.60 -9.63
C THR A 245 -4.98 -13.02 -9.83
N ARG A 246 -4.60 -12.04 -9.01
CA ARG A 246 -3.31 -11.36 -9.03
C ARG A 246 -2.47 -11.74 -7.83
N GLU A 247 -1.20 -12.08 -8.06
CA GLU A 247 -0.18 -12.28 -7.02
C GLU A 247 0.82 -11.11 -7.09
N GLN A 248 0.94 -10.34 -5.98
CA GLN A 248 1.89 -9.24 -5.83
C GLN A 248 2.14 -8.96 -4.34
N VAL A 249 3.28 -8.33 -4.02
CA VAL A 249 3.61 -7.83 -2.67
C VAL A 249 2.85 -6.55 -2.36
#